data_1657327feae2dfcc379897576671e19c
#
_entry.id   1657327feae2dfcc379897576671e19c
#
_cell.length_a   1.000
_cell.length_b   1.000
_cell.length_c   1.000
_cell.angle_alpha   90.00
_cell.angle_beta   90.00
_cell.angle_gamma   90.00
#
_symmetry.space_group_name_H-M   'P 1'
#
loop_
_entity.id
_entity.type
_entity.pdbx_description
1 polymer ?
#
loop_
_entity_poly.entity_id
_entity_poly.type
_entity_poly.pdbx_seq_one_letter_code
_entity_poly.pdbx_strand_id
1 'polypeptide(L)'
;MRKDVSKIVPRMSGFLTHKTKAKAVKEKGRKTGYQEFKLNGENWVKQERLLNTEEVNSFVEISCRAAACPMPLNIDIWDGLLCPFDCKYCYANAFRASLYTAFFDNSKTMGYRHCNPDKYKTELDKMMVLRGTDPHAVKNSVAKAIAMQIPMRFGIRFEDFLEEEKQYGIALQLLEYLADNAYPLMINTKSALVGESAYVKALSRNKAGTAIHITLISSDDKLLKSIEPGAPSYQERVDAMEELVQAGVRVVARIEPFLPFVNDRQEDVMKYMEDMKRIGVKNITFDTYSYTAKNPGISQSFKNVGLDWQRIVLAGCDSQALGSLLLGEFMKEFRKEGFSCSTFDMGNNPDNDQSVCCEVGDWFKDFGMNWGCTVMAARYIKSKKGKPTTWKQFAAWVNKRGGFLSEALEQEVHQLWNCGGNDAYSHSWSRGLDVAGNSDGNIIWRFDNSDFRLDILKGLV
;
A
#
# COMPACT_ATOMS: atom_id res chain seq x y z
N MET A 1 4.94 -35.94 0.71
CA MET A 1 4.58 -35.59 2.10
C MET A 1 3.96 -34.19 2.07
N ARG A 2 2.63 -34.11 2.12
CA ARG A 2 1.93 -32.81 2.19
C ARG A 2 2.06 -32.28 3.62
N LYS A 3 2.84 -31.23 3.84
CA LYS A 3 2.86 -30.53 5.13
C LYS A 3 1.58 -29.71 5.26
N ASP A 4 0.91 -29.91 6.36
CA ASP A 4 -0.35 -29.27 6.73
C ASP A 4 -0.17 -27.77 6.85
N VAL A 5 -0.74 -27.04 5.90
CA VAL A 5 -0.62 -25.57 5.76
C VAL A 5 -1.46 -24.82 6.82
N SER A 6 -2.33 -25.56 7.56
CA SER A 6 -3.18 -24.95 8.60
C SER A 6 -2.43 -24.43 9.82
N LYS A 7 -1.15 -24.79 9.98
CA LYS A 7 -0.30 -24.34 11.11
C LYS A 7 0.44 -23.02 10.85
N ILE A 8 0.36 -22.46 9.66
CA ILE A 8 1.05 -21.22 9.29
C ILE A 8 0.19 -19.97 9.54
N VAL A 9 -1.12 -20.13 9.62
CA VAL A 9 -2.09 -19.04 9.80
C VAL A 9 -2.05 -18.35 11.18
N PRO A 10 -1.65 -18.98 12.31
CA PRO A 10 -1.69 -18.29 13.62
C PRO A 10 -0.66 -17.19 13.81
N ARG A 11 0.38 -17.07 13.00
CA ARG A 11 1.45 -16.07 13.20
C ARG A 11 1.17 -14.70 12.56
N MET A 12 0.20 -14.60 11.69
CA MET A 12 -0.25 -13.31 11.14
C MET A 12 -1.10 -12.49 12.13
N SER A 13 -1.58 -13.09 13.23
CA SER A 13 -2.34 -12.40 14.27
C SER A 13 -1.52 -11.39 15.08
N GLY A 14 -0.18 -11.43 15.01
CA GLY A 14 0.70 -10.45 15.65
C GLY A 14 0.56 -9.03 15.12
N PHE A 15 0.11 -8.86 13.88
CA PHE A 15 -0.17 -7.55 13.28
C PHE A 15 -1.42 -6.86 13.85
N LEU A 16 -2.24 -7.57 14.60
CA LEU A 16 -3.56 -7.11 15.05
C LEU A 16 -3.70 -7.01 16.57
N THR A 17 -2.67 -7.35 17.35
CA THR A 17 -2.77 -7.35 18.81
C THR A 17 -2.30 -6.08 19.48
N HIS A 18 -2.86 -4.92 19.19
CA HIS A 18 -3.25 -4.07 20.28
C HIS A 18 -4.72 -4.39 20.60
N LYS A 19 -4.91 -5.27 21.58
CA LYS A 19 -6.16 -5.43 22.30
C LYS A 19 -6.51 -4.10 22.94
N THR A 20 -7.13 -3.20 22.21
CA THR A 20 -8.22 -2.46 22.83
C THR A 20 -9.25 -3.52 23.15
N LYS A 21 -9.43 -3.82 24.43
CA LYS A 21 -10.59 -4.52 24.93
C LYS A 21 -11.80 -3.71 24.50
N ALA A 22 -12.29 -3.96 23.28
CA ALA A 22 -13.64 -3.61 22.92
C ALA A 22 -14.48 -4.45 23.88
N LYS A 23 -14.97 -3.84 24.95
CA LYS A 23 -16.09 -4.38 25.69
C LYS A 23 -17.15 -4.60 24.63
N ALA A 24 -17.47 -5.87 24.38
CA ALA A 24 -18.63 -6.25 23.63
C ALA A 24 -19.84 -5.69 24.40
N VAL A 25 -20.24 -4.49 24.05
CA VAL A 25 -21.51 -3.94 24.49
C VAL A 25 -22.55 -4.67 23.67
N LYS A 26 -23.25 -5.61 24.31
CA LYS A 26 -24.50 -6.16 23.82
C LYS A 26 -25.50 -5.00 23.77
N GLU A 27 -25.46 -4.19 22.74
CA GLU A 27 -26.50 -3.23 22.44
C GLU A 27 -27.57 -3.93 21.59
N LYS A 28 -28.67 -4.29 22.23
CA LYS A 28 -29.93 -4.63 21.57
C LYS A 28 -30.36 -3.43 20.71
N GLY A 29 -30.42 -3.65 19.38
CA GLY A 29 -31.25 -2.82 18.51
C GLY A 29 -30.58 -1.71 17.74
N ARG A 30 -29.25 -1.58 17.69
CA ARG A 30 -28.60 -0.62 16.76
C ARG A 30 -28.57 -1.21 15.35
N LYS A 31 -29.24 -0.54 14.44
CA LYS A 31 -29.06 -0.76 13.01
C LYS A 31 -27.62 -0.40 12.68
N THR A 32 -26.87 -1.37 12.15
CA THR A 32 -25.49 -1.16 11.73
C THR A 32 -25.47 -0.22 10.54
N GLY A 33 -24.67 0.83 10.64
CA GLY A 33 -24.47 1.79 9.60
C GLY A 33 -23.65 1.28 8.40
N TYR A 34 -24.07 0.21 7.73
CA TYR A 34 -23.38 -0.39 6.57
C TYR A 34 -24.28 -0.41 5.35
N GLN A 35 -23.73 -0.16 4.19
CA GLN A 35 -24.38 -0.48 2.94
C GLN A 35 -24.33 -2.00 2.73
N GLU A 36 -25.49 -2.64 2.58
CA GLU A 36 -25.60 -4.09 2.52
C GLU A 36 -25.42 -4.60 1.09
N PHE A 37 -24.62 -5.65 0.96
CA PHE A 37 -24.54 -6.46 -0.26
C PHE A 37 -25.06 -7.85 0.02
N LYS A 38 -25.85 -8.40 -0.89
CA LYS A 38 -26.24 -9.80 -0.84
C LYS A 38 -25.37 -10.62 -1.78
N LEU A 39 -24.89 -11.75 -1.28
CA LEU A 39 -24.28 -12.76 -2.10
C LEU A 39 -25.39 -13.49 -2.87
N ASN A 40 -25.32 -13.44 -4.19
CA ASN A 40 -26.21 -14.21 -5.06
C ASN A 40 -25.34 -15.12 -5.92
N GLY A 41 -25.11 -16.36 -5.42
CA GLY A 41 -24.12 -17.27 -6.01
C GLY A 41 -22.70 -16.75 -5.79
N GLU A 42 -21.92 -16.61 -6.86
CA GLU A 42 -20.57 -16.02 -6.86
C GLU A 42 -20.56 -14.50 -7.08
N ASN A 43 -21.73 -13.91 -7.31
CA ASN A 43 -21.87 -12.48 -7.59
C ASN A 43 -22.41 -11.72 -6.37
N TRP A 44 -21.82 -10.59 -6.10
CA TRP A 44 -22.29 -9.65 -5.10
C TRP A 44 -23.33 -8.73 -5.72
N VAL A 45 -24.50 -8.63 -5.08
CA VAL A 45 -25.55 -7.71 -5.48
C VAL A 45 -25.66 -6.61 -4.44
N LYS A 46 -25.45 -5.36 -4.89
CA LYS A 46 -25.64 -4.17 -4.07
C LYS A 46 -27.11 -4.07 -3.68
N GLN A 47 -27.41 -4.11 -2.40
CA GLN A 47 -28.76 -3.77 -1.94
C GLN A 47 -28.84 -2.26 -1.71
N GLU A 48 -29.91 -1.65 -2.24
CA GLU A 48 -30.20 -0.21 -2.11
C GLU A 48 -30.55 0.22 -0.68
N ARG A 49 -29.71 -0.04 0.27
CA ARG A 49 -29.89 0.55 1.58
C ARG A 49 -28.65 1.32 1.94
N LEU A 50 -28.64 2.54 1.50
CA LEU A 50 -27.73 3.55 2.04
C LEU A 50 -28.01 3.74 3.53
N LEU A 51 -26.96 3.80 4.27
CA LEU A 51 -26.95 3.87 5.70
C LEU A 51 -27.42 5.22 6.19
N ASN A 52 -28.13 5.19 7.29
CA ASN A 52 -28.42 6.39 8.04
C ASN A 52 -27.10 6.93 8.60
N THR A 53 -26.67 8.09 8.11
CA THR A 53 -25.41 8.75 8.43
C THR A 53 -25.21 9.02 9.93
N GLU A 54 -26.27 9.04 10.72
CA GLU A 54 -26.21 9.21 12.17
C GLU A 54 -25.57 8.02 12.90
N GLU A 55 -25.58 6.82 12.32
CA GLU A 55 -25.06 5.60 12.96
C GLU A 55 -23.57 5.37 12.70
N VAL A 56 -22.96 6.05 11.73
CA VAL A 56 -21.54 5.89 11.35
C VAL A 56 -20.60 6.71 12.25
N ASN A 57 -21.12 7.34 13.24
CA ASN A 57 -20.49 8.36 14.07
C ASN A 57 -19.27 7.94 14.91
N SER A 58 -18.85 6.67 14.91
CA SER A 58 -17.73 6.21 15.75
C SER A 58 -16.48 5.82 14.98
N PHE A 59 -16.51 5.85 13.65
CA PHE A 59 -15.39 5.39 12.85
C PHE A 59 -14.39 6.52 12.61
N VAL A 60 -13.24 6.41 13.23
CA VAL A 60 -12.02 7.17 12.88
C VAL A 60 -10.87 6.20 12.94
N GLU A 61 -10.27 5.91 11.81
CA GLU A 61 -9.09 5.06 11.75
C GLU A 61 -7.91 5.81 11.15
N ILE A 62 -7.09 6.38 12.03
CA ILE A 62 -5.76 6.87 11.70
C ILE A 62 -4.78 5.88 12.29
N SER A 63 -4.03 5.21 11.44
CA SER A 63 -3.12 4.16 11.88
C SER A 63 -1.68 4.46 11.48
N CYS A 64 -0.75 3.99 12.31
CA CYS A 64 0.66 4.09 12.07
C CYS A 64 1.26 2.69 12.15
N ARG A 65 1.12 1.92 11.06
CA ARG A 65 1.47 0.49 11.06
C ARG A 65 2.14 0.12 9.76
N ALA A 66 3.45 0.09 9.71
CA ALA A 66 4.14 -0.75 8.74
C ALA A 66 5.63 -0.79 9.05
N ALA A 67 6.10 -1.86 9.66
CA ALA A 67 7.52 -2.12 9.85
C ALA A 67 8.28 -2.10 8.51
N ALA A 68 7.61 -2.38 7.41
CA ALA A 68 8.20 -2.40 6.08
C ALA A 68 8.18 -1.03 5.36
N CYS A 69 7.18 -0.18 5.61
CA CYS A 69 6.92 1.01 4.79
C CYS A 69 7.45 2.30 5.42
N PRO A 70 8.19 3.15 4.66
CA PRO A 70 8.66 4.46 5.15
C PRO A 70 7.52 5.48 5.34
N MET A 71 6.32 5.21 4.83
CA MET A 71 5.14 6.05 4.93
C MET A 71 4.04 5.32 5.71
N PRO A 72 4.19 5.20 7.04
CA PRO A 72 3.32 4.36 7.87
C PRO A 72 2.00 5.01 8.28
N LEU A 73 1.86 6.34 8.10
CA LEU A 73 0.68 7.07 8.53
C LEU A 73 -0.44 6.89 7.50
N ASN A 74 -1.48 6.18 7.91
CA ASN A 74 -2.60 5.85 7.04
C ASN A 74 -3.90 6.41 7.61
N ILE A 75 -4.79 6.78 6.72
CA ILE A 75 -6.16 7.17 7.00
C ILE A 75 -7.07 6.35 6.09
N ASP A 76 -8.05 5.70 6.69
CA ASP A 76 -9.09 4.99 5.95
C ASP A 76 -10.41 5.73 6.21
N ILE A 77 -11.01 6.25 5.16
CA ILE A 77 -12.26 7.03 5.22
C ILE A 77 -13.48 6.19 4.84
N TRP A 78 -13.25 5.17 4.02
CA TRP A 78 -14.18 4.10 3.76
C TRP A 78 -13.63 2.78 4.28
N ASP A 79 -14.49 1.90 4.76
CA ASP A 79 -14.11 0.62 5.33
C ASP A 79 -15.24 -0.39 5.22
N GLY A 80 -14.90 -1.67 5.14
CA GLY A 80 -15.88 -2.74 5.05
C GLY A 80 -15.28 -4.08 4.67
N LEU A 81 -16.13 -5.10 4.61
CA LEU A 81 -15.67 -6.44 4.29
C LEU A 81 -15.25 -6.56 2.82
N LEU A 82 -16.01 -5.97 1.91
CA LEU A 82 -15.66 -5.94 0.49
C LEU A 82 -15.66 -4.51 -0.03
N CYS A 83 -14.59 -4.17 -0.74
CA CYS A 83 -14.53 -2.97 -1.53
C CYS A 83 -15.39 -3.15 -2.80
N PRO A 84 -16.20 -2.15 -3.19
CA PRO A 84 -17.03 -2.22 -4.40
C PRO A 84 -16.25 -2.44 -5.69
N PHE A 85 -14.96 -2.11 -5.73
CA PHE A 85 -14.12 -2.37 -6.91
C PHE A 85 -13.84 -3.85 -7.13
N ASP A 86 -13.98 -4.67 -6.10
CA ASP A 86 -13.93 -6.15 -6.15
C ASP A 86 -12.74 -6.71 -6.95
N CYS A 87 -11.58 -6.08 -6.80
CA CYS A 87 -10.36 -6.54 -7.48
C CYS A 87 -10.01 -7.96 -7.04
N LYS A 88 -9.97 -8.90 -8.00
CA LYS A 88 -9.80 -10.34 -7.70
C LYS A 88 -8.45 -10.69 -7.12
N TYR A 89 -7.45 -9.90 -7.36
CA TYR A 89 -6.08 -10.04 -6.83
C TYR A 89 -5.83 -9.24 -5.53
N CYS A 90 -6.85 -8.55 -4.97
CA CYS A 90 -6.65 -7.62 -3.86
C CYS A 90 -6.13 -8.31 -2.60
N TYR A 91 -4.94 -7.93 -2.14
CA TYR A 91 -4.33 -8.47 -0.92
C TYR A 91 -5.13 -8.11 0.34
N ALA A 92 -5.81 -6.94 0.34
CA ALA A 92 -6.56 -6.46 1.48
C ALA A 92 -7.80 -7.33 1.81
N ASN A 93 -8.29 -8.12 0.85
CA ASN A 93 -9.43 -9.03 1.08
C ASN A 93 -9.13 -10.06 2.18
N ALA A 94 -7.88 -10.57 2.26
CA ALA A 94 -7.48 -11.51 3.30
C ALA A 94 -7.51 -10.86 4.69
N PHE A 95 -7.07 -9.62 4.80
CA PHE A 95 -7.07 -8.87 6.06
C PHE A 95 -8.49 -8.49 6.47
N ARG A 96 -9.28 -7.99 5.54
CA ARG A 96 -10.69 -7.62 5.79
C ARG A 96 -11.50 -8.82 6.25
N ALA A 97 -11.37 -9.96 5.58
CA ALA A 97 -12.06 -11.18 5.97
C ALA A 97 -11.71 -11.59 7.41
N SER A 98 -10.43 -11.51 7.83
CA SER A 98 -10.03 -11.87 9.19
C SER A 98 -10.51 -10.86 10.25
N LEU A 99 -10.60 -9.58 9.91
CA LEU A 99 -11.07 -8.53 10.80
C LEU A 99 -12.59 -8.63 11.01
N TYR A 100 -13.34 -8.82 9.93
CA TYR A 100 -14.78 -8.69 9.94
C TYR A 100 -15.53 -9.99 10.21
N THR A 101 -14.93 -11.18 9.97
CA THR A 101 -15.53 -12.45 10.40
C THR A 101 -15.72 -12.51 11.91
N ALA A 102 -14.94 -11.77 12.69
CA ALA A 102 -15.13 -11.65 14.14
C ALA A 102 -16.29 -10.72 14.53
N PHE A 103 -16.74 -9.83 13.63
CA PHE A 103 -17.79 -8.85 13.90
C PHE A 103 -19.14 -9.19 13.25
N PHE A 104 -19.11 -9.95 12.16
CA PHE A 104 -20.29 -10.36 11.41
C PHE A 104 -20.54 -11.84 11.65
N ASP A 105 -21.28 -12.12 12.72
CA ASP A 105 -21.71 -13.46 13.07
C ASP A 105 -22.55 -14.07 11.92
N ASN A 106 -21.92 -14.92 11.10
CA ASN A 106 -22.55 -15.74 10.05
C ASN A 106 -23.54 -15.03 9.11
N SER A 107 -23.62 -13.72 9.10
CA SER A 107 -24.53 -13.03 8.21
C SER A 107 -23.97 -13.08 6.77
N LYS A 108 -24.77 -13.61 5.85
CA LYS A 108 -24.49 -13.59 4.42
C LYS A 108 -24.57 -12.18 3.81
N THR A 109 -24.66 -11.18 4.65
CA THR A 109 -24.81 -9.76 4.30
C THR A 109 -23.50 -9.05 4.59
N MET A 110 -22.92 -8.46 3.58
CA MET A 110 -21.66 -7.73 3.69
C MET A 110 -21.88 -6.28 3.28
N GLY A 111 -21.24 -5.37 4.01
CA GLY A 111 -21.41 -3.96 3.77
C GLY A 111 -20.12 -3.16 3.86
N TYR A 112 -20.20 -1.91 3.55
CA TYR A 112 -19.14 -0.94 3.79
C TYR A 112 -19.75 0.35 4.37
N ARG A 113 -18.90 1.13 5.02
CA ARG A 113 -19.25 2.36 5.73
C ARG A 113 -18.24 3.45 5.43
N HIS A 114 -18.62 4.68 5.70
CA HIS A 114 -17.71 5.82 5.70
C HIS A 114 -17.48 6.37 7.11
N CYS A 115 -16.39 7.11 7.29
CA CYS A 115 -16.12 7.83 8.53
C CYS A 115 -17.01 9.10 8.65
N ASN A 116 -16.99 9.68 9.84
CA ASN A 116 -17.49 11.04 10.04
C ASN A 116 -16.33 12.04 9.85
N PRO A 117 -16.36 12.91 8.83
CA PRO A 117 -15.25 13.81 8.53
C PRO A 117 -15.00 14.83 9.66
N ASP A 118 -16.02 15.28 10.37
CA ASP A 118 -15.84 16.27 11.45
C ASP A 118 -15.14 15.66 12.66
N LYS A 119 -15.39 14.38 12.94
CA LYS A 119 -14.63 13.66 13.97
C LYS A 119 -13.17 13.48 13.56
N TYR A 120 -12.90 13.18 12.29
CA TYR A 120 -11.53 13.11 11.80
C TYR A 120 -10.81 14.44 11.95
N LYS A 121 -11.43 15.54 11.52
CA LYS A 121 -10.89 16.89 11.68
C LYS A 121 -10.59 17.18 13.14
N THR A 122 -11.54 16.89 14.05
CA THR A 122 -11.36 17.08 15.48
C THR A 122 -10.17 16.28 16.06
N GLU A 123 -10.02 15.01 15.65
CA GLU A 123 -8.88 14.20 16.11
C GLU A 123 -7.55 14.65 15.49
N LEU A 124 -7.57 15.08 14.23
CA LEU A 124 -6.40 15.63 13.58
C LEU A 124 -5.98 16.96 14.22
N ASP A 125 -6.91 17.86 14.54
CA ASP A 125 -6.61 19.15 15.17
C ASP A 125 -5.83 18.99 16.49
N LYS A 126 -6.19 17.97 17.29
CA LYS A 126 -5.48 17.67 18.56
C LYS A 126 -4.01 17.28 18.32
N MET A 127 -3.70 16.76 17.15
CA MET A 127 -2.35 16.27 16.81
C MET A 127 -1.56 17.26 15.93
N MET A 128 -2.26 18.06 15.11
CA MET A 128 -1.63 19.04 14.22
C MET A 128 -0.85 20.12 14.96
N VAL A 129 -1.23 20.44 16.19
CA VAL A 129 -0.49 21.37 17.06
C VAL A 129 0.90 20.87 17.43
N LEU A 130 1.16 19.57 17.25
CA LEU A 130 2.45 18.95 17.53
C LEU A 130 3.44 19.04 16.35
N ARG A 131 3.02 19.54 15.18
CA ARG A 131 3.91 19.68 14.03
C ARG A 131 5.13 20.52 14.36
N GLY A 132 6.31 19.99 14.00
CA GLY A 132 7.59 20.66 14.25
C GLY A 132 8.05 20.64 15.72
N THR A 133 7.31 19.98 16.64
CA THR A 133 7.82 19.72 17.98
C THR A 133 8.84 18.57 17.97
N ASP A 134 9.63 18.46 19.04
CA ASP A 134 10.58 17.35 19.18
C ASP A 134 9.86 15.99 19.14
N PRO A 135 10.08 15.16 18.12
CA PRO A 135 9.43 13.85 18.00
C PRO A 135 9.74 12.91 19.16
N HIS A 136 10.88 13.08 19.83
CA HIS A 136 11.26 12.25 20.98
C HIS A 136 10.37 12.50 22.20
N ALA A 137 9.78 13.69 22.32
CA ALA A 137 8.85 14.03 23.39
C ALA A 137 7.45 13.43 23.16
N VAL A 138 7.12 12.99 21.95
CA VAL A 138 5.79 12.49 21.58
C VAL A 138 5.73 10.96 21.72
N LYS A 139 4.87 10.45 22.60
CA LYS A 139 4.76 9.01 22.88
C LYS A 139 3.79 8.27 21.95
N ASN A 140 2.69 8.90 21.57
CA ASN A 140 1.70 8.27 20.68
C ASN A 140 2.26 8.20 19.25
N SER A 141 2.25 7.02 18.63
CA SER A 141 2.87 6.78 17.33
C SER A 141 2.24 7.60 16.18
N VAL A 142 0.93 7.78 16.20
CA VAL A 142 0.22 8.60 15.21
C VAL A 142 0.57 10.08 15.40
N ALA A 143 0.47 10.58 16.63
CA ALA A 143 0.83 11.95 16.97
C ALA A 143 2.31 12.24 16.65
N LYS A 144 3.21 11.27 16.90
CA LYS A 144 4.62 11.37 16.54
C LYS A 144 4.84 11.45 15.03
N ALA A 145 4.13 10.62 14.25
CA ALA A 145 4.19 10.68 12.80
C ALA A 145 3.73 12.04 12.27
N ILE A 146 2.68 12.63 12.89
CA ILE A 146 2.19 13.96 12.54
C ILE A 146 3.19 15.05 12.96
N ALA A 147 3.80 14.96 14.14
CA ALA A 147 4.87 15.87 14.58
C ALA A 147 6.05 15.88 13.60
N MET A 148 6.40 14.71 13.07
CA MET A 148 7.44 14.53 12.04
C MET A 148 6.97 14.92 10.63
N GLN A 149 5.71 15.29 10.44
CA GLN A 149 5.11 15.60 9.14
C GLN A 149 5.26 14.46 8.12
N ILE A 150 5.18 13.21 8.58
CA ILE A 150 5.15 12.06 7.68
C ILE A 150 3.91 12.16 6.79
N PRO A 151 4.04 12.03 5.47
CA PRO A 151 2.89 12.14 4.56
C PRO A 151 1.75 11.21 4.96
N MET A 152 0.53 11.74 4.96
CA MET A 152 -0.68 10.96 5.26
C MET A 152 -1.12 10.23 4.02
N ARG A 153 -1.36 8.92 4.13
CA ARG A 153 -1.70 8.05 3.01
C ARG A 153 -3.15 7.60 3.06
N PHE A 154 -3.85 7.78 1.94
CA PHE A 154 -5.20 7.30 1.67
C PHE A 154 -5.16 6.03 0.82
N GLY A 155 -6.23 5.23 0.87
CA GLY A 155 -6.46 4.12 -0.05
C GLY A 155 -5.53 2.93 0.14
N ILE A 156 -5.22 2.55 1.38
CA ILE A 156 -4.33 1.42 1.63
C ILE A 156 -5.05 0.08 1.71
N ARG A 157 -6.23 0.04 2.33
CA ARG A 157 -7.01 -1.20 2.55
C ARG A 157 -8.34 -1.22 1.82
N PHE A 158 -8.83 -0.04 1.50
CA PHE A 158 -10.12 0.16 0.84
C PHE A 158 -9.97 1.23 -0.23
N GLU A 159 -10.94 1.33 -1.16
CA GLU A 159 -10.98 2.47 -2.06
C GLU A 159 -11.65 3.64 -1.36
N ASP A 160 -10.98 4.77 -1.32
CA ASP A 160 -11.48 5.96 -0.65
C ASP A 160 -12.28 6.88 -1.59
N PHE A 161 -12.17 6.68 -2.90
CA PHE A 161 -12.83 7.49 -3.93
C PHE A 161 -13.88 6.67 -4.68
N LEU A 162 -14.86 6.15 -3.92
CA LEU A 162 -15.98 5.39 -4.44
C LEU A 162 -16.96 6.31 -5.19
N GLU A 163 -17.88 5.73 -5.98
CA GLU A 163 -18.95 6.49 -6.61
C GLU A 163 -19.83 7.21 -5.58
N GLU A 164 -19.99 6.64 -4.41
CA GLU A 164 -20.70 7.22 -3.26
C GLU A 164 -20.09 8.53 -2.77
N GLU A 165 -18.81 8.79 -3.04
CA GLU A 165 -18.16 10.06 -2.72
C GLU A 165 -18.83 11.26 -3.41
N LYS A 166 -19.42 11.06 -4.58
CA LYS A 166 -20.20 12.10 -5.27
C LYS A 166 -21.41 12.57 -4.46
N GLN A 167 -21.95 11.69 -3.63
CA GLN A 167 -23.09 12.00 -2.75
C GLN A 167 -22.63 12.52 -1.39
N TYR A 168 -21.60 11.90 -0.79
CA TYR A 168 -21.22 12.18 0.59
C TYR A 168 -20.09 13.20 0.73
N GLY A 169 -19.17 13.26 -0.24
CA GLY A 169 -18.04 14.18 -0.26
C GLY A 169 -17.09 14.06 0.93
N ILE A 170 -16.95 12.85 1.48
CA ILE A 170 -16.14 12.63 2.69
C ILE A 170 -14.66 12.82 2.39
N ALA A 171 -14.17 12.20 1.31
CA ALA A 171 -12.80 12.37 0.86
C ALA A 171 -12.52 13.83 0.54
N LEU A 172 -13.40 14.48 -0.21
CA LEU A 172 -13.24 15.89 -0.59
C LEU A 172 -13.09 16.79 0.63
N GLN A 173 -13.97 16.66 1.63
CA GLN A 173 -13.90 17.45 2.86
C GLN A 173 -12.58 17.27 3.62
N LEU A 174 -12.05 16.04 3.66
CA LEU A 174 -10.78 15.77 4.33
C LEU A 174 -9.58 16.25 3.52
N LEU A 175 -9.63 16.14 2.19
CA LEU A 175 -8.61 16.71 1.30
C LEU A 175 -8.53 18.23 1.43
N GLU A 176 -9.68 18.91 1.47
CA GLU A 176 -9.77 20.35 1.69
C GLU A 176 -9.18 20.74 3.04
N TYR A 177 -9.56 20.04 4.11
CA TYR A 177 -9.01 20.26 5.45
C TYR A 177 -7.50 20.10 5.50
N LEU A 178 -6.96 19.02 4.88
CA LEU A 178 -5.52 18.75 4.87
C LEU A 178 -4.75 19.76 4.00
N ALA A 179 -5.35 20.24 2.91
CA ALA A 179 -4.80 21.30 2.09
C ALA A 179 -4.75 22.64 2.86
N ASP A 180 -5.82 22.98 3.59
CA ASP A 180 -5.89 24.19 4.43
C ASP A 180 -4.85 24.18 5.55
N ASN A 181 -4.55 22.99 6.07
CA ASN A 181 -3.50 22.78 7.07
C ASN A 181 -2.11 22.58 6.45
N ALA A 182 -1.94 22.66 5.14
CA ALA A 182 -0.71 22.37 4.43
C ALA A 182 -0.02 21.08 4.94
N TYR A 183 -0.76 19.95 4.88
CA TYR A 183 -0.25 18.65 5.30
C TYR A 183 0.07 17.76 4.09
N PRO A 184 1.26 17.11 4.02
CA PRO A 184 1.65 16.32 2.85
C PRO A 184 0.79 15.07 2.69
N LEU A 185 0.38 14.78 1.46
CA LEU A 185 -0.54 13.68 1.14
C LEU A 185 0.05 12.72 0.13
N MET A 186 -0.26 11.44 0.33
CA MET A 186 -0.09 10.39 -0.66
C MET A 186 -1.41 9.63 -0.81
N ILE A 187 -1.85 9.41 -2.03
CA ILE A 187 -3.12 8.75 -2.32
C ILE A 187 -2.88 7.56 -3.22
N ASN A 188 -3.40 6.40 -2.86
CA ASN A 188 -3.43 5.21 -3.72
C ASN A 188 -4.87 4.97 -4.16
N THR A 189 -5.13 4.96 -5.44
CA THR A 189 -6.49 4.76 -5.94
C THR A 189 -6.50 4.05 -7.30
N LYS A 190 -7.64 3.51 -7.66
CA LYS A 190 -8.03 3.11 -9.02
C LYS A 190 -9.14 3.99 -9.57
N SER A 191 -9.68 4.88 -8.74
CA SER A 191 -10.82 5.72 -9.11
C SER A 191 -10.42 6.83 -10.05
N ALA A 192 -11.24 7.07 -11.06
CA ALA A 192 -11.15 8.24 -11.92
C ALA A 192 -11.74 9.51 -11.27
N LEU A 193 -12.44 9.37 -10.14
CA LEU A 193 -13.07 10.49 -9.42
C LEU A 193 -12.06 11.56 -9.00
N VAL A 194 -10.81 11.16 -8.73
CA VAL A 194 -9.73 12.09 -8.36
C VAL A 194 -9.39 13.09 -9.47
N GLY A 195 -9.76 12.81 -10.71
CA GLY A 195 -9.64 13.71 -11.87
C GLY A 195 -10.81 14.68 -12.03
N GLU A 196 -11.89 14.56 -11.25
CA GLU A 196 -12.99 15.53 -11.31
C GLU A 196 -12.58 16.87 -10.68
N SER A 197 -13.05 17.96 -11.26
CA SER A 197 -12.66 19.35 -10.99
C SER A 197 -12.58 19.70 -9.49
N ALA A 198 -13.53 19.24 -8.67
CA ALA A 198 -13.54 19.51 -7.23
C ALA A 198 -12.34 18.88 -6.53
N TYR A 199 -12.02 17.62 -6.84
CA TYR A 199 -10.89 16.90 -6.27
C TYR A 199 -9.56 17.44 -6.78
N VAL A 200 -9.44 17.69 -8.10
CA VAL A 200 -8.25 18.30 -8.70
C VAL A 200 -7.94 19.64 -8.03
N LYS A 201 -8.95 20.47 -7.80
CA LYS A 201 -8.80 21.75 -7.09
C LYS A 201 -8.31 21.57 -5.64
N ALA A 202 -8.90 20.64 -4.89
CA ALA A 202 -8.49 20.38 -3.51
C ALA A 202 -7.06 19.86 -3.43
N LEU A 203 -6.66 18.96 -4.35
CA LEU A 203 -5.35 18.33 -4.38
C LEU A 203 -4.24 19.29 -4.84
N SER A 204 -4.50 20.09 -5.88
CA SER A 204 -3.51 21.04 -6.44
C SER A 204 -3.23 22.23 -5.53
N ARG A 205 -4.20 22.66 -4.70
CA ARG A 205 -4.00 23.79 -3.77
C ARG A 205 -3.20 23.41 -2.52
N ASN A 206 -2.92 22.13 -2.27
CA ASN A 206 -2.16 21.70 -1.10
C ASN A 206 -0.68 22.12 -1.21
N LYS A 207 -0.31 23.16 -0.48
CA LYS A 207 1.05 23.74 -0.50
C LYS A 207 2.12 22.79 0.04
N ALA A 208 1.75 21.81 0.86
CA ALA A 208 2.68 20.78 1.34
C ALA A 208 2.98 19.71 0.29
N GLY A 209 2.23 19.69 -0.79
CA GLY A 209 2.35 18.70 -1.84
C GLY A 209 1.42 17.50 -1.69
N THR A 210 0.99 16.99 -2.83
CA THR A 210 0.16 15.80 -2.94
C THR A 210 0.73 14.91 -4.03
N ALA A 211 0.94 13.63 -3.72
CA ALA A 211 1.31 12.60 -4.68
C ALA A 211 0.17 11.61 -4.83
N ILE A 212 -0.25 11.35 -6.06
CA ILE A 212 -1.35 10.42 -6.36
C ILE A 212 -0.82 9.26 -7.17
N HIS A 213 -1.04 8.07 -6.66
CA HIS A 213 -0.71 6.80 -7.30
C HIS A 213 -1.98 6.21 -7.90
N ILE A 214 -2.04 6.14 -9.22
CA ILE A 214 -3.16 5.53 -9.93
C ILE A 214 -2.74 4.18 -10.48
N THR A 215 -3.48 3.12 -10.10
CA THR A 215 -3.16 1.76 -10.48
C THR A 215 -3.58 1.46 -11.91
N LEU A 216 -2.66 0.93 -12.69
CA LEU A 216 -2.86 0.46 -14.07
C LEU A 216 -2.44 -1.02 -14.14
N ILE A 217 -3.39 -1.93 -14.41
CA ILE A 217 -3.10 -3.38 -14.48
C ILE A 217 -3.14 -3.89 -15.92
N SER A 218 -4.00 -3.34 -16.77
CA SER A 218 -4.07 -3.66 -18.18
C SER A 218 -4.71 -2.52 -18.95
N SER A 219 -4.37 -2.39 -20.21
CA SER A 219 -5.06 -1.52 -21.15
C SER A 219 -6.23 -2.22 -21.87
N ASP A 220 -6.42 -3.51 -21.62
CA ASP A 220 -7.50 -4.34 -22.14
C ASP A 220 -8.72 -4.28 -21.22
N ASP A 221 -9.72 -3.52 -21.59
CA ASP A 221 -10.95 -3.35 -20.79
C ASP A 221 -11.71 -4.64 -20.56
N LYS A 222 -11.63 -5.63 -21.47
CA LYS A 222 -12.25 -6.94 -21.27
C LYS A 222 -11.58 -7.69 -20.12
N LEU A 223 -10.25 -7.62 -20.07
CA LEU A 223 -9.48 -8.20 -18.97
C LEU A 223 -9.77 -7.45 -17.66
N LEU A 224 -9.71 -6.11 -17.69
CA LEU A 224 -10.04 -5.29 -16.51
C LEU A 224 -11.43 -5.60 -15.97
N LYS A 225 -12.45 -5.68 -16.81
CA LYS A 225 -13.81 -6.01 -16.40
C LYS A 225 -13.91 -7.37 -15.70
N SER A 226 -13.05 -8.31 -16.05
CA SER A 226 -13.01 -9.64 -15.42
C SER A 226 -12.30 -9.63 -14.06
N ILE A 227 -11.23 -8.86 -13.92
CA ILE A 227 -10.37 -8.90 -12.71
C ILE A 227 -10.55 -7.71 -11.78
N GLU A 228 -11.12 -6.61 -12.26
CA GLU A 228 -11.46 -5.38 -11.51
C GLU A 228 -12.89 -4.90 -11.85
N PRO A 229 -13.93 -5.71 -11.65
CA PRO A 229 -15.24 -5.51 -12.23
C PRO A 229 -15.95 -4.21 -11.82
N GLY A 230 -15.59 -3.65 -10.66
CA GLY A 230 -16.16 -2.41 -10.12
C GLY A 230 -15.28 -1.17 -10.31
N ALA A 231 -14.07 -1.32 -10.84
CA ALA A 231 -13.16 -0.20 -11.03
C ALA A 231 -13.36 0.46 -12.41
N PRO A 232 -12.96 1.74 -12.58
CA PRO A 232 -12.99 2.44 -13.86
C PRO A 232 -12.15 1.75 -14.94
N SER A 233 -12.45 2.02 -16.21
CA SER A 233 -11.67 1.57 -17.36
C SER A 233 -10.23 2.14 -17.33
N TYR A 234 -9.37 1.58 -18.17
CA TYR A 234 -8.01 2.09 -18.34
C TYR A 234 -8.03 3.56 -18.78
N GLN A 235 -8.85 3.91 -19.78
CA GLN A 235 -8.89 5.26 -20.32
C GLN A 235 -9.37 6.29 -19.29
N GLU A 236 -10.42 5.99 -18.52
CA GLU A 236 -10.90 6.88 -17.46
C GLU A 236 -9.80 7.17 -16.42
N ARG A 237 -8.96 6.18 -16.09
CA ARG A 237 -7.81 6.40 -15.18
C ARG A 237 -6.73 7.27 -15.81
N VAL A 238 -6.43 7.08 -17.09
CA VAL A 238 -5.46 7.91 -17.83
C VAL A 238 -5.95 9.35 -17.95
N ASP A 239 -7.22 9.55 -18.24
CA ASP A 239 -7.83 10.89 -18.32
C ASP A 239 -7.73 11.60 -16.95
N ALA A 240 -8.04 10.90 -15.86
CA ALA A 240 -7.88 11.44 -14.51
C ALA A 240 -6.42 11.78 -14.17
N MET A 241 -5.46 10.96 -14.62
CA MET A 241 -4.04 11.26 -14.47
C MET A 241 -3.65 12.53 -15.24
N GLU A 242 -4.16 12.72 -16.46
CA GLU A 242 -3.90 13.89 -17.30
C GLU A 242 -4.39 15.18 -16.62
N GLU A 243 -5.63 15.20 -16.13
CA GLU A 243 -6.20 16.34 -15.39
C GLU A 243 -5.35 16.72 -14.17
N LEU A 244 -4.91 15.72 -13.41
CA LEU A 244 -4.06 15.93 -12.23
C LEU A 244 -2.68 16.49 -12.61
N VAL A 245 -2.05 15.96 -13.66
CA VAL A 245 -0.74 16.44 -14.14
C VAL A 245 -0.83 17.87 -14.63
N GLN A 246 -1.88 18.21 -15.41
CA GLN A 246 -2.13 19.56 -15.89
C GLN A 246 -2.32 20.57 -14.74
N ALA A 247 -2.92 20.11 -13.63
CA ALA A 247 -3.07 20.91 -12.42
C ALA A 247 -1.81 20.98 -11.53
N GLY A 248 -0.69 20.37 -11.95
CA GLY A 248 0.58 20.37 -11.20
C GLY A 248 0.64 19.40 -10.03
N VAL A 249 -0.30 18.46 -9.92
CA VAL A 249 -0.27 17.41 -8.91
C VAL A 249 0.74 16.33 -9.33
N ARG A 250 1.54 15.83 -8.36
CA ARG A 250 2.45 14.71 -8.62
C ARG A 250 1.65 13.44 -8.87
N VAL A 251 1.74 12.89 -10.08
CA VAL A 251 1.12 11.62 -10.45
C VAL A 251 2.18 10.54 -10.61
N VAL A 252 1.91 9.37 -10.06
CA VAL A 252 2.74 8.16 -10.17
C VAL A 252 1.87 7.05 -10.76
N ALA A 253 2.29 6.46 -11.86
CA ALA A 253 1.65 5.27 -12.38
C ALA A 253 2.00 4.06 -11.50
N ARG A 254 1.00 3.28 -11.10
CA ARG A 254 1.20 2.15 -10.20
C ARG A 254 0.86 0.85 -10.90
N ILE A 255 1.88 0.08 -11.28
CA ILE A 255 1.74 -1.27 -11.85
C ILE A 255 1.90 -2.27 -10.70
N GLU A 256 0.95 -2.28 -9.81
CA GLU A 256 0.92 -3.11 -8.61
C GLU A 256 -0.45 -3.77 -8.43
N PRO A 257 -0.48 -5.12 -8.42
CA PRO A 257 0.68 -6.01 -8.54
C PRO A 257 1.18 -6.20 -9.98
N PHE A 258 2.48 -6.47 -10.13
CA PHE A 258 3.02 -7.06 -11.34
C PHE A 258 2.50 -8.49 -11.46
N LEU A 259 1.76 -8.76 -12.52
CA LEU A 259 1.17 -10.05 -12.85
C LEU A 259 1.71 -10.51 -14.20
N PRO A 260 2.71 -11.41 -14.24
CA PRO A 260 3.24 -11.93 -15.49
C PRO A 260 2.14 -12.50 -16.38
N PHE A 261 2.24 -12.29 -17.68
CA PHE A 261 1.24 -12.63 -18.72
C PHE A 261 -0.04 -11.76 -18.69
N VAL A 262 -0.09 -10.77 -17.81
CA VAL A 262 -1.20 -9.83 -17.68
C VAL A 262 -0.75 -8.43 -18.06
N ASN A 263 0.11 -7.82 -17.27
CA ASN A 263 0.57 -6.44 -17.49
C ASN A 263 1.96 -6.31 -18.11
N ASP A 264 2.60 -7.42 -18.44
CA ASP A 264 3.85 -7.49 -19.25
C ASP A 264 3.60 -7.84 -20.72
N ARG A 265 2.34 -7.85 -21.17
CA ARG A 265 2.02 -8.02 -22.58
C ARG A 265 2.54 -6.82 -23.37
N GLN A 266 3.13 -7.07 -24.54
CA GLN A 266 3.73 -6.01 -25.34
C GLN A 266 2.78 -4.84 -25.62
N GLU A 267 1.52 -5.12 -25.90
CA GLU A 267 0.49 -4.12 -26.16
C GLU A 267 0.24 -3.23 -24.93
N ASP A 268 0.15 -3.82 -23.74
CA ASP A 268 -0.03 -3.06 -22.49
C ASP A 268 1.21 -2.20 -22.19
N VAL A 269 2.41 -2.78 -22.33
CA VAL A 269 3.68 -2.08 -22.07
C VAL A 269 3.82 -0.86 -23.00
N MET A 270 3.58 -1.04 -24.30
CA MET A 270 3.64 0.04 -25.28
C MET A 270 2.62 1.13 -24.97
N LYS A 271 1.37 0.73 -24.66
CA LYS A 271 0.29 1.65 -24.33
C LYS A 271 0.58 2.45 -23.06
N TYR A 272 1.11 1.81 -22.02
CA TYR A 272 1.52 2.51 -20.79
C TYR A 272 2.60 3.55 -21.07
N MET A 273 3.64 3.18 -21.80
CA MET A 273 4.75 4.09 -22.09
C MET A 273 4.30 5.28 -22.95
N GLU A 274 3.47 5.03 -23.95
CA GLU A 274 2.93 6.06 -24.83
C GLU A 274 2.06 7.05 -24.04
N ASP A 275 1.07 6.55 -23.28
CA ASP A 275 0.18 7.39 -22.51
C ASP A 275 0.92 8.15 -21.41
N MET A 276 1.81 7.50 -20.65
CA MET A 276 2.55 8.17 -19.59
C MET A 276 3.48 9.27 -20.13
N LYS A 277 4.12 9.06 -21.28
CA LYS A 277 4.90 10.10 -21.96
C LYS A 277 4.02 11.25 -22.44
N ARG A 278 2.87 10.94 -23.06
CA ARG A 278 1.91 11.93 -23.58
C ARG A 278 1.40 12.85 -22.49
N ILE A 279 1.02 12.29 -21.33
CA ILE A 279 0.47 13.07 -20.22
C ILE A 279 1.53 13.64 -19.27
N GLY A 280 2.82 13.28 -19.46
CA GLY A 280 3.94 13.82 -18.67
C GLY A 280 4.21 13.10 -17.34
N VAL A 281 3.67 11.89 -17.12
CA VAL A 281 4.00 11.06 -15.96
C VAL A 281 5.37 10.43 -16.17
N LYS A 282 6.27 10.63 -15.20
CA LYS A 282 7.67 10.17 -15.25
C LYS A 282 7.99 9.07 -14.25
N ASN A 283 7.15 8.89 -13.24
CA ASN A 283 7.41 8.03 -12.10
C ASN A 283 6.44 6.84 -12.14
N ILE A 284 7.00 5.65 -12.01
CA ILE A 284 6.22 4.40 -12.03
C ILE A 284 6.66 3.53 -10.85
N THR A 285 5.69 3.00 -10.10
CA THR A 285 5.96 2.03 -9.04
C THR A 285 5.49 0.64 -9.48
N PHE A 286 6.24 -0.36 -9.03
CA PHE A 286 5.97 -1.75 -9.31
C PHE A 286 6.06 -2.56 -8.01
N ASP A 287 5.25 -3.59 -7.90
CA ASP A 287 5.43 -4.61 -6.87
C ASP A 287 4.95 -5.97 -7.36
N THR A 288 5.55 -7.02 -6.82
CA THR A 288 5.13 -8.39 -7.11
C THR A 288 3.81 -8.72 -6.42
N TYR A 289 3.11 -9.75 -6.91
CA TYR A 289 1.86 -10.19 -6.30
C TYR A 289 2.11 -10.85 -4.94
N SER A 290 1.43 -10.35 -3.91
CA SER A 290 1.43 -11.00 -2.59
C SER A 290 0.37 -12.11 -2.55
N TYR A 291 0.83 -13.37 -2.43
CA TYR A 291 -0.04 -14.56 -2.46
C TYR A 291 -0.94 -14.72 -1.22
N THR A 292 -0.93 -13.77 -0.31
CA THR A 292 -1.75 -13.83 0.91
C THR A 292 -3.26 -13.74 0.64
N ALA A 293 -3.66 -13.29 -0.55
CA ALA A 293 -5.05 -13.09 -0.90
C ALA A 293 -5.66 -14.30 -1.62
N LYS A 294 -6.41 -15.12 -0.90
CA LYS A 294 -7.28 -16.13 -1.49
C LYS A 294 -8.65 -15.51 -1.78
N ASN A 295 -8.80 -14.90 -2.92
CA ASN A 295 -10.09 -14.37 -3.33
C ASN A 295 -10.93 -15.46 -3.99
N PRO A 296 -12.19 -15.65 -3.55
CA PRO A 296 -13.11 -16.52 -4.26
C PRO A 296 -13.25 -16.11 -5.73
N GLY A 297 -13.26 -17.09 -6.62
CA GLY A 297 -13.46 -16.84 -8.06
C GLY A 297 -12.26 -16.28 -8.83
N ILE A 298 -11.12 -16.00 -8.19
CA ILE A 298 -9.95 -15.42 -8.89
C ILE A 298 -9.50 -16.30 -10.08
N SER A 299 -9.36 -17.62 -9.87
CA SER A 299 -8.97 -18.54 -10.95
C SER A 299 -9.98 -18.54 -12.10
N GLN A 300 -11.27 -18.47 -11.79
CA GLN A 300 -12.32 -18.43 -12.80
C GLN A 300 -12.30 -17.09 -13.57
N SER A 301 -12.09 -15.98 -12.87
CA SER A 301 -12.01 -14.67 -13.52
C SER A 301 -10.86 -14.60 -14.55
N PHE A 302 -9.70 -15.12 -14.20
CA PHE A 302 -8.57 -15.20 -15.15
C PHE A 302 -8.82 -16.20 -16.28
N LYS A 303 -9.41 -17.35 -15.97
CA LYS A 303 -9.79 -18.35 -16.99
C LYS A 303 -10.80 -17.80 -18.01
N ASN A 304 -11.73 -16.96 -17.59
CA ASN A 304 -12.72 -16.34 -18.48
C ASN A 304 -12.09 -15.43 -19.56
N VAL A 305 -10.87 -14.98 -19.33
CA VAL A 305 -10.08 -14.19 -20.30
C VAL A 305 -8.89 -14.96 -20.87
N GLY A 306 -8.91 -16.29 -20.73
CA GLY A 306 -7.90 -17.17 -21.35
C GLY A 306 -6.58 -17.27 -20.59
N LEU A 307 -6.53 -16.83 -19.33
CA LEU A 307 -5.32 -16.82 -18.52
C LEU A 307 -5.37 -17.90 -17.43
N ASP A 308 -4.20 -18.49 -17.15
CA ASP A 308 -4.04 -19.48 -16.08
C ASP A 308 -3.51 -18.81 -14.81
N TRP A 309 -4.37 -18.70 -13.80
CA TRP A 309 -4.02 -18.08 -12.52
C TRP A 309 -2.88 -18.79 -11.80
N GLN A 310 -2.81 -20.14 -11.86
CA GLN A 310 -1.72 -20.88 -11.22
C GLN A 310 -0.38 -20.54 -11.84
N ARG A 311 -0.33 -20.42 -13.16
CA ARG A 311 0.87 -20.01 -13.89
C ARG A 311 1.30 -18.59 -13.53
N ILE A 312 0.35 -17.65 -13.41
CA ILE A 312 0.62 -16.27 -13.00
C ILE A 312 1.23 -16.24 -11.60
N VAL A 313 0.66 -16.99 -10.65
CA VAL A 313 1.17 -17.05 -9.27
C VAL A 313 2.57 -17.66 -9.21
N LEU A 314 2.81 -18.75 -9.92
CA LEU A 314 4.13 -19.40 -9.95
C LEU A 314 5.21 -18.49 -10.55
N ALA A 315 4.86 -17.66 -11.52
CA ALA A 315 5.79 -16.75 -12.18
C ALA A 315 5.97 -15.40 -11.46
N GLY A 316 4.93 -14.89 -10.77
CA GLY A 316 4.89 -13.49 -10.32
C GLY A 316 4.71 -13.28 -8.82
N CYS A 317 4.56 -14.36 -8.01
CA CYS A 317 4.39 -14.20 -6.57
C CYS A 317 5.68 -13.67 -5.92
N ASP A 318 5.53 -12.81 -4.91
CA ASP A 318 6.59 -12.20 -4.12
C ASP A 318 7.49 -13.24 -3.40
N SER A 319 6.94 -14.39 -3.07
CA SER A 319 7.68 -15.51 -2.45
C SER A 319 8.55 -16.29 -3.46
N GLN A 320 8.43 -16.00 -4.77
CA GLN A 320 9.18 -16.71 -5.81
C GLN A 320 10.35 -15.85 -6.33
N ALA A 321 11.54 -16.45 -6.38
CA ALA A 321 12.72 -15.81 -6.97
C ALA A 321 12.48 -15.41 -8.44
N LEU A 322 11.71 -16.22 -9.18
CA LEU A 322 11.33 -15.94 -10.56
C LEU A 322 10.53 -14.64 -10.68
N GLY A 323 9.61 -14.36 -9.74
CA GLY A 323 8.83 -13.12 -9.74
C GLY A 323 9.71 -11.88 -9.65
N SER A 324 10.73 -11.90 -8.79
CA SER A 324 11.71 -10.82 -8.67
C SER A 324 12.53 -10.63 -9.97
N LEU A 325 12.95 -11.73 -10.58
CA LEU A 325 13.71 -11.69 -11.82
C LEU A 325 12.88 -11.09 -12.97
N LEU A 326 11.67 -11.58 -13.16
CA LEU A 326 10.76 -11.09 -14.21
C LEU A 326 10.39 -9.62 -13.97
N LEU A 327 10.10 -9.22 -12.74
CA LEU A 327 9.86 -7.83 -12.38
C LEU A 327 11.06 -6.96 -12.75
N GLY A 328 12.27 -7.41 -12.43
CA GLY A 328 13.49 -6.67 -12.75
C GLY A 328 13.70 -6.46 -14.25
N GLU A 329 13.42 -7.49 -15.08
CA GLU A 329 13.49 -7.34 -16.54
C GLU A 329 12.39 -6.40 -17.06
N PHE A 330 11.17 -6.54 -16.55
CA PHE A 330 10.05 -5.67 -16.88
C PHE A 330 10.35 -4.19 -16.59
N MET A 331 10.86 -3.89 -15.39
CA MET A 331 11.24 -2.53 -15.01
C MET A 331 12.36 -1.95 -15.89
N LYS A 332 13.25 -2.77 -16.41
CA LYS A 332 14.33 -2.31 -17.31
C LYS A 332 13.79 -1.70 -18.60
N GLU A 333 12.69 -2.23 -19.14
CA GLU A 333 12.10 -1.70 -20.37
C GLU A 333 11.64 -0.25 -20.15
N PHE A 334 10.95 0.02 -19.03
CA PHE A 334 10.52 1.37 -18.69
C PHE A 334 11.70 2.31 -18.41
N ARG A 335 12.74 1.83 -17.74
CA ARG A 335 13.95 2.63 -17.49
C ARG A 335 14.69 3.01 -18.75
N LYS A 336 14.77 2.12 -19.74
CA LYS A 336 15.35 2.42 -21.08
C LYS A 336 14.61 3.58 -21.75
N GLU A 337 13.33 3.69 -21.52
CA GLU A 337 12.46 4.73 -22.07
C GLU A 337 12.45 6.03 -21.23
N GLY A 338 13.30 6.10 -20.18
CA GLY A 338 13.53 7.30 -19.38
C GLY A 338 12.60 7.46 -18.17
N PHE A 339 11.80 6.45 -17.83
CA PHE A 339 10.98 6.48 -16.63
C PHE A 339 11.80 6.22 -15.35
N SER A 340 11.46 6.93 -14.29
CA SER A 340 11.92 6.60 -12.95
C SER A 340 11.06 5.45 -12.40
N CYS A 341 11.72 4.36 -12.01
CA CYS A 341 11.02 3.12 -11.63
C CYS A 341 11.56 2.59 -10.32
N SER A 342 10.68 2.31 -9.36
CA SER A 342 11.03 1.65 -8.11
C SER A 342 10.02 0.60 -7.68
N THR A 343 10.40 -0.21 -6.69
CA THR A 343 9.61 -1.32 -6.19
C THR A 343 9.89 -1.53 -4.70
N PHE A 344 9.00 -2.23 -4.01
CA PHE A 344 9.27 -2.75 -2.66
C PHE A 344 10.34 -3.85 -2.67
N ASP A 345 10.53 -4.54 -3.79
CA ASP A 345 11.65 -5.49 -3.98
C ASP A 345 12.99 -4.74 -4.06
N MET A 346 13.68 -4.69 -2.94
CA MET A 346 14.90 -3.90 -2.80
C MET A 346 16.05 -4.36 -3.71
N GLY A 347 16.05 -5.61 -4.16
CA GLY A 347 17.01 -6.11 -5.14
C GLY A 347 16.88 -5.44 -6.50
N ASN A 348 15.67 -5.03 -6.87
CA ASN A 348 15.38 -4.36 -8.14
C ASN A 348 15.36 -2.83 -8.06
N ASN A 349 15.49 -2.25 -6.87
CA ASN A 349 15.54 -0.80 -6.71
C ASN A 349 16.90 -0.24 -7.14
N PRO A 350 16.93 0.94 -7.79
CA PRO A 350 18.17 1.65 -8.06
C PRO A 350 18.84 2.12 -6.76
N ASP A 351 20.16 2.27 -6.80
CA ASP A 351 20.98 2.69 -5.64
C ASP A 351 20.91 4.21 -5.34
N ASN A 352 20.01 4.94 -5.96
CA ASN A 352 19.88 6.37 -5.71
C ASN A 352 19.08 6.66 -4.43
N ASP A 353 19.49 7.66 -3.68
CA ASP A 353 18.87 8.06 -2.41
C ASP A 353 17.47 8.68 -2.57
N GLN A 354 17.05 8.99 -3.78
CA GLN A 354 15.82 9.73 -4.06
C GLN A 354 14.60 8.81 -4.26
N SER A 355 14.79 7.58 -4.71
CA SER A 355 13.70 6.65 -4.90
C SER A 355 13.41 5.85 -3.64
N VAL A 356 12.37 6.20 -2.93
CA VAL A 356 11.63 5.24 -2.08
C VAL A 356 10.73 4.42 -2.97
N CYS A 357 10.30 3.24 -2.51
CA CYS A 357 9.44 2.35 -3.29
C CYS A 357 8.16 3.01 -3.84
N CYS A 358 7.77 4.17 -3.30
CA CYS A 358 6.62 4.96 -3.74
C CYS A 358 6.97 6.05 -4.76
N GLU A 359 8.22 6.18 -5.21
CA GLU A 359 8.66 7.23 -6.16
C GLU A 359 8.33 8.68 -5.72
N VAL A 360 8.35 8.94 -4.43
CA VAL A 360 8.02 10.25 -3.85
C VAL A 360 9.10 10.80 -2.91
N GLY A 361 10.26 10.16 -2.84
CA GLY A 361 11.34 10.56 -1.93
C GLY A 361 11.92 11.94 -2.25
N ASP A 362 11.95 12.31 -3.52
CA ASP A 362 12.36 13.64 -3.98
C ASP A 362 11.27 14.69 -3.73
N TRP A 363 10.00 14.29 -3.73
CA TRP A 363 8.85 15.17 -3.53
C TRP A 363 8.67 15.54 -2.06
N PHE A 364 8.82 14.56 -1.18
CA PHE A 364 8.65 14.74 0.28
C PHE A 364 9.99 14.76 1.04
N LYS A 365 11.07 15.19 0.41
CA LYS A 365 12.40 15.21 1.02
C LYS A 365 12.51 16.08 2.29
N ASP A 366 11.69 17.12 2.38
CA ASP A 366 11.69 18.06 3.51
C ASP A 366 10.75 17.62 4.65
N PHE A 367 10.01 16.52 4.47
CA PHE A 367 9.14 15.97 5.48
C PHE A 367 9.76 14.75 6.17
N GLY A 368 9.42 14.57 7.45
CA GLY A 368 9.91 13.44 8.24
C GLY A 368 9.34 12.12 7.72
N MET A 369 10.06 11.44 6.83
CA MET A 369 9.74 10.08 6.46
C MET A 369 10.05 9.13 7.61
N ASN A 370 9.29 8.03 7.77
CA ASN A 370 9.62 7.01 8.76
C ASN A 370 10.87 6.23 8.33
N TRP A 371 11.98 6.58 8.88
CA TRP A 371 13.26 5.92 8.64
C TRP A 371 13.47 4.61 9.41
N GLY A 372 12.57 4.32 10.35
CA GLY A 372 12.65 3.16 11.21
C GLY A 372 11.98 1.90 10.65
N CYS A 373 11.94 1.70 9.33
CA CYS A 373 11.36 0.51 8.71
C CYS A 373 12.40 -0.33 7.95
N THR A 374 12.04 -1.55 7.55
CA THR A 374 12.96 -2.47 6.86
C THR A 374 13.41 -1.97 5.50
N VAL A 375 12.54 -1.29 4.73
CA VAL A 375 12.93 -0.67 3.45
C VAL A 375 14.03 0.37 3.67
N MET A 376 13.90 1.18 4.72
CA MET A 376 14.93 2.19 5.03
C MET A 376 16.19 1.55 5.60
N ALA A 377 16.06 0.42 6.32
CA ALA A 377 17.23 -0.36 6.76
C ALA A 377 18.02 -0.87 5.55
N ALA A 378 17.37 -1.45 4.56
CA ALA A 378 18.03 -1.90 3.33
C ALA A 378 18.74 -0.75 2.60
N ARG A 379 18.06 0.40 2.46
CA ARG A 379 18.68 1.60 1.85
C ARG A 379 19.88 2.09 2.64
N TYR A 380 19.79 2.10 3.97
CA TYR A 380 20.91 2.47 4.85
C TYR A 380 22.09 1.54 4.64
N ILE A 381 21.86 0.21 4.58
CA ILE A 381 22.91 -0.79 4.32
C ILE A 381 23.53 -0.56 2.94
N LYS A 382 22.72 -0.38 1.89
CA LYS A 382 23.21 -0.06 0.54
C LYS A 382 24.08 1.19 0.52
N SER A 383 23.70 2.25 1.24
CA SER A 383 24.48 3.50 1.33
C SER A 383 25.89 3.32 1.93
N LYS A 384 26.15 2.20 2.60
CA LYS A 384 27.48 1.86 3.16
C LYS A 384 28.44 1.25 2.14
N LYS A 385 28.00 1.04 0.90
CA LYS A 385 28.86 0.62 -0.23
C LYS A 385 29.71 -0.62 0.10
N GLY A 386 29.07 -1.68 0.53
CA GLY A 386 29.71 -2.96 0.87
C GLY A 386 30.31 -3.05 2.27
N LYS A 387 30.30 -2.00 3.07
CA LYS A 387 30.78 -2.07 4.45
C LYS A 387 29.74 -2.79 5.33
N PRO A 388 30.19 -3.69 6.24
CA PRO A 388 29.30 -4.34 7.20
C PRO A 388 28.52 -3.33 8.05
N THR A 389 27.24 -3.59 8.24
CA THR A 389 26.30 -2.71 8.96
C THR A 389 25.61 -3.49 10.08
N THR A 390 25.68 -2.98 11.29
CA THR A 390 25.06 -3.57 12.48
C THR A 390 23.72 -2.95 12.79
N TRP A 391 22.86 -3.66 13.51
CA TRP A 391 21.61 -3.10 14.07
C TRP A 391 21.85 -1.81 14.85
N LYS A 392 22.86 -1.81 15.73
CA LYS A 392 23.21 -0.64 16.56
C LYS A 392 23.50 0.62 15.71
N GLN A 393 24.17 0.46 14.57
CA GLN A 393 24.45 1.57 13.66
C GLN A 393 23.17 2.09 13.00
N PHE A 394 22.30 1.18 12.55
CA PHE A 394 21.02 1.54 11.96
C PHE A 394 20.11 2.22 13.00
N ALA A 395 19.92 1.62 14.17
CA ALA A 395 19.11 2.19 15.24
C ALA A 395 19.61 3.59 15.68
N ALA A 396 20.93 3.78 15.80
CA ALA A 396 21.50 5.08 16.10
C ALA A 396 21.22 6.11 15.00
N TRP A 397 21.23 5.68 13.72
CA TRP A 397 20.90 6.54 12.59
C TRP A 397 19.41 6.93 12.58
N VAL A 398 18.50 6.02 12.92
CA VAL A 398 17.06 6.27 13.10
C VAL A 398 16.84 7.24 14.26
N ASN A 399 17.49 7.02 15.41
CA ASN A 399 17.34 7.85 16.61
C ASN A 399 17.74 9.31 16.37
N LYS A 400 18.76 9.57 15.56
CA LYS A 400 19.13 10.94 15.16
C LYS A 400 18.05 11.65 14.33
N ARG A 401 17.05 10.91 13.82
CA ARG A 401 15.97 11.38 12.94
C ARG A 401 14.58 11.32 13.59
N GLY A 402 14.52 11.40 14.90
CA GLY A 402 13.27 11.34 15.64
C GLY A 402 12.95 9.96 16.24
N GLY A 403 13.77 8.96 15.96
CA GLY A 403 13.61 7.60 16.48
C GLY A 403 12.50 6.81 15.81
N PHE A 404 12.31 5.58 16.28
CA PHE A 404 11.19 4.74 15.86
C PHE A 404 9.86 5.36 16.33
N LEU A 405 8.80 5.12 15.57
CA LEU A 405 7.47 5.68 15.86
C LEU A 405 6.87 5.10 17.15
N SER A 406 7.22 3.86 17.48
CA SER A 406 6.89 3.24 18.77
C SER A 406 7.90 2.15 19.10
N GLU A 407 7.98 1.78 20.36
CA GLU A 407 8.79 0.65 20.82
C GLU A 407 8.36 -0.67 20.17
N ALA A 408 7.04 -0.87 20.00
CA ALA A 408 6.53 -2.06 19.32
C ALA A 408 7.00 -2.13 17.86
N LEU A 409 7.05 -0.99 17.16
CA LEU A 409 7.57 -0.93 15.79
C LEU A 409 9.08 -1.21 15.74
N GLU A 410 9.84 -0.67 16.69
CA GLU A 410 11.27 -0.97 16.80
C GLU A 410 11.52 -2.47 17.01
N GLN A 411 10.77 -3.09 17.93
CA GLN A 411 10.87 -4.53 18.18
C GLN A 411 10.52 -5.36 16.94
N GLU A 412 9.48 -4.99 16.22
CA GLU A 412 9.09 -5.67 14.98
C GLU A 412 10.16 -5.55 13.89
N VAL A 413 10.70 -4.36 13.66
CA VAL A 413 11.77 -4.13 12.68
C VAL A 413 13.05 -4.86 13.11
N HIS A 414 13.36 -4.91 14.40
CA HIS A 414 14.50 -5.65 14.93
C HIS A 414 14.35 -7.17 14.74
N GLN A 415 13.14 -7.70 14.92
CA GLN A 415 12.86 -9.10 14.61
C GLN A 415 13.05 -9.38 13.11
N LEU A 416 12.51 -8.54 12.24
CA LEU A 416 12.68 -8.67 10.80
C LEU A 416 14.16 -8.54 10.38
N TRP A 417 14.93 -7.66 11.01
CA TRP A 417 16.38 -7.56 10.82
C TRP A 417 17.10 -8.89 11.06
N ASN A 418 16.65 -9.66 12.07
CA ASN A 418 17.28 -10.90 12.49
C ASN A 418 16.66 -12.17 11.88
N CYS A 419 15.62 -12.07 11.08
CA CYS A 419 14.99 -13.23 10.41
C CYS A 419 15.82 -13.81 9.26
N GLY A 420 16.87 -13.11 8.82
CA GLY A 420 17.85 -13.66 7.86
C GLY A 420 17.28 -14.09 6.52
N GLY A 421 16.10 -13.61 6.13
CA GLY A 421 15.46 -14.00 4.88
C GLY A 421 14.55 -15.24 4.94
N ASN A 422 14.36 -15.82 6.13
CA ASN A 422 13.55 -17.03 6.30
C ASN A 422 12.05 -16.79 6.55
N ASP A 423 11.62 -15.56 6.55
CA ASP A 423 10.22 -15.17 6.73
C ASP A 423 9.62 -14.69 5.41
N ALA A 424 8.34 -14.99 5.15
CA ALA A 424 7.63 -14.60 3.93
C ALA A 424 7.64 -13.08 3.67
N TYR A 425 7.82 -12.27 4.73
CA TYR A 425 7.96 -10.81 4.60
C TYR A 425 9.41 -10.32 4.43
N SER A 426 10.40 -11.13 4.77
CA SER A 426 11.80 -10.73 4.77
C SER A 426 12.46 -10.86 3.40
N HIS A 427 11.89 -11.67 2.50
CA HIS A 427 12.52 -11.94 1.22
C HIS A 427 12.66 -10.72 0.30
N SER A 428 11.73 -9.76 0.38
CA SER A 428 11.76 -8.61 -0.50
C SER A 428 12.66 -7.47 0.00
N TRP A 429 12.69 -7.19 1.31
CA TRP A 429 13.50 -6.09 1.82
C TRP A 429 15.00 -6.40 1.88
N SER A 430 15.37 -7.65 2.11
CA SER A 430 16.78 -8.09 2.23
C SER A 430 17.40 -8.56 0.91
N ARG A 431 16.66 -8.57 -0.18
CA ARG A 431 17.21 -8.96 -1.49
C ARG A 431 18.39 -8.07 -1.89
N GLY A 432 19.47 -8.70 -2.33
CA GLY A 432 20.73 -8.03 -2.63
C GLY A 432 21.56 -7.65 -1.39
N LEU A 433 21.16 -8.13 -0.21
CA LEU A 433 21.95 -8.00 1.00
C LEU A 433 22.51 -9.36 1.42
N ASP A 434 23.78 -9.37 1.85
CA ASP A 434 24.46 -10.54 2.38
C ASP A 434 24.59 -10.48 3.90
N VAL A 435 24.62 -11.65 4.52
CA VAL A 435 25.01 -11.81 5.92
C VAL A 435 26.53 -11.76 6.03
N ALA A 436 27.06 -10.67 6.56
CA ALA A 436 28.50 -10.50 6.79
C ALA A 436 28.99 -11.11 8.12
N GLY A 437 28.08 -11.48 9.00
CA GLY A 437 28.40 -12.07 10.30
C GLY A 437 27.25 -11.90 11.31
N ASN A 438 27.58 -12.12 12.58
CA ASN A 438 26.68 -11.92 13.71
C ASN A 438 27.46 -11.25 14.88
N SER A 439 26.82 -10.30 15.56
CA SER A 439 27.34 -9.66 16.76
C SER A 439 26.23 -9.42 17.76
N ASP A 440 26.46 -9.81 19.02
CA ASP A 440 25.49 -9.64 20.11
C ASP A 440 24.08 -10.20 19.79
N GLY A 441 24.04 -11.35 19.10
CA GLY A 441 22.79 -11.98 18.67
C GLY A 441 22.09 -11.32 17.47
N ASN A 442 22.73 -10.33 16.84
CA ASN A 442 22.17 -9.63 15.70
C ASN A 442 22.93 -9.91 14.41
N ILE A 443 22.21 -10.09 13.31
CA ILE A 443 22.80 -10.23 11.97
C ILE A 443 23.52 -8.93 11.61
N ILE A 444 24.72 -9.09 11.05
CA ILE A 444 25.46 -8.00 10.40
C ILE A 444 25.22 -8.12 8.91
N TRP A 445 24.65 -7.09 8.33
CA TRP A 445 24.32 -7.05 6.90
C TRP A 445 25.40 -6.32 6.10
N ARG A 446 25.58 -6.73 4.87
CA ARG A 446 26.41 -6.07 3.87
C ARG A 446 25.66 -6.02 2.56
N PHE A 447 25.76 -4.91 1.82
CA PHE A 447 25.34 -4.86 0.44
C PHE A 447 26.46 -5.45 -0.44
N ASP A 448 26.13 -6.49 -1.16
CA ASP A 448 27.03 -7.04 -2.18
C ASP A 448 26.58 -6.51 -3.55
N ASN A 449 27.52 -5.87 -4.28
CA ASN A 449 27.32 -5.47 -5.66
C ASN A 449 27.42 -6.64 -6.65
N SER A 450 27.64 -7.87 -6.19
CA SER A 450 27.54 -9.05 -7.03
C SER A 450 26.10 -9.12 -7.60
N ASP A 451 25.99 -9.55 -8.82
CA ASP A 451 24.71 -9.61 -9.53
C ASP A 451 23.75 -10.56 -8.79
N PHE A 452 22.90 -10.00 -7.90
CA PHE A 452 21.93 -10.80 -7.14
C PHE A 452 21.05 -11.69 -8.04
N ARG A 453 20.98 -11.39 -9.36
CA ARG A 453 20.30 -12.21 -10.36
C ARG A 453 20.99 -13.54 -10.60
N LEU A 454 22.33 -13.56 -10.52
CA LEU A 454 23.10 -14.81 -10.60
C LEU A 454 22.79 -15.71 -9.40
N ASP A 455 22.58 -15.12 -8.21
CA ASP A 455 22.24 -15.89 -7.01
C ASP A 455 20.79 -16.41 -7.07
N ILE A 456 19.86 -15.64 -7.63
CA ILE A 456 18.50 -16.12 -7.92
C ILE A 456 18.56 -17.29 -8.91
N LEU A 457 19.31 -17.17 -10.00
CA LEU A 457 19.45 -18.24 -11.00
C LEU A 457 20.09 -19.50 -10.42
N LYS A 458 21.09 -19.37 -9.55
CA LYS A 458 21.70 -20.51 -8.83
C LYS A 458 20.73 -21.20 -7.87
N GLY A 459 19.79 -20.45 -7.26
CA GLY A 459 18.75 -21.00 -6.40
C GLY A 459 17.59 -21.67 -7.14
N LEU A 460 17.50 -21.52 -8.46
CA LEU A 460 16.49 -22.14 -9.33
C LEU A 460 16.99 -23.43 -10.00
N VAL A 461 18.29 -23.71 -9.97
CA VAL A 461 18.96 -24.94 -10.43
C VAL A 461 19.26 -25.82 -9.24
#